data_a056ccee510a8fa4f55cde4a99c57f0f
#
_entry.id   a056ccee510a8fa4f55cde4a99c57f0f
#
_cell.length_a   1.000
_cell.length_b   1.000
_cell.length_c   1.000
_cell.angle_alpha   90.00
_cell.angle_beta   90.00
_cell.angle_gamma   90.00
#
_symmetry.space_group_name_H-M   'P 1'
#
loop_
_entity.id
_entity.type
_entity.pdbx_description
1 polymer ?
#
loop_
_entity_poly.entity_id
_entity_poly.type
_entity_poly.pdbx_seq_one_letter_code
_entity_poly.pdbx_strand_id
1 'polypeptide(L)'
;MEYLGIPFSVKNVPCLQPDFLPFAPWRAAYLSQARQPFRIAVEGSGTVVYETRICGGSPADLRYLERTVKLLLWSVGGWRVTLQGDEVLISRLRESFSPHGSRAFDVAMMETVYGRPFCVETAGERFPEPRPAARPIGGHLEGCRIGFDAGGSDRKVSAVVDGRTVYSEEVIWHPKTAADPRYHQREVLCALRTAAAHLPRVDAIGVSTAGIVRGDELMVSALLAAVPPERQQEGRTLYRRAAADMGNVPLAVANDGDVTALAGYMSLGTGPVMGIAMGTSQAAGYVDAQGRVSGWLNELAFAPVDLAEAAPRDPWSGDTGVGGQYFSQDAVIRLTAAAGVPTDVALTPCSTAAAGAGAGPAGPSRCPEDLPGYGGVPCPYAGPVC
;
A
#
# COMPACT_ATOMS: atom_id res chain seq x y z
N MET A 1 -18.84 -25.31 5.58
CA MET A 1 -18.14 -25.21 4.29
C MET A 1 -17.06 -26.26 4.18
N GLU A 2 -16.68 -26.64 2.98
CA GLU A 2 -15.56 -27.55 2.72
C GLU A 2 -14.80 -27.07 1.50
N TYR A 3 -13.47 -27.16 1.53
CA TYR A 3 -12.62 -26.84 0.37
C TYR A 3 -11.37 -27.73 0.39
N LEU A 4 -11.12 -28.43 -0.73
CA LEU A 4 -10.02 -29.40 -0.90
C LEU A 4 -9.97 -30.46 0.23
N GLY A 5 -11.13 -30.98 0.65
CA GLY A 5 -11.25 -31.99 1.70
C GLY A 5 -11.05 -31.46 3.13
N ILE A 6 -10.95 -30.15 3.32
CA ILE A 6 -10.83 -29.52 4.63
C ILE A 6 -12.17 -28.89 5.01
N PRO A 7 -12.91 -29.45 5.98
CA PRO A 7 -14.12 -28.85 6.51
C PRO A 7 -13.76 -27.69 7.45
N PHE A 8 -14.52 -26.59 7.34
CA PHE A 8 -14.34 -25.41 8.20
C PHE A 8 -15.67 -24.67 8.41
N SER A 9 -15.72 -23.83 9.43
CA SER A 9 -16.89 -23.02 9.73
C SER A 9 -16.56 -21.54 9.68
N VAL A 10 -17.55 -20.73 9.29
CA VAL A 10 -17.48 -19.28 9.35
C VAL A 10 -18.60 -18.78 10.26
N LYS A 11 -18.33 -17.71 11.01
CA LYS A 11 -19.30 -17.14 11.95
C LYS A 11 -20.50 -16.53 11.19
N ASN A 12 -20.21 -15.84 10.10
CA ASN A 12 -21.22 -15.20 9.28
C ASN A 12 -20.97 -15.53 7.80
N VAL A 13 -21.99 -15.99 7.09
CA VAL A 13 -21.94 -16.18 5.64
C VAL A 13 -22.46 -14.89 4.99
N PRO A 14 -21.68 -14.25 4.09
CA PRO A 14 -22.13 -13.05 3.40
C PRO A 14 -23.35 -13.34 2.53
N CYS A 15 -24.50 -12.68 2.80
CA CYS A 15 -25.72 -12.94 2.05
C CYS A 15 -25.63 -12.49 0.57
N LEU A 16 -24.83 -11.47 0.27
CA LEU A 16 -24.62 -10.97 -1.09
C LEU A 16 -23.49 -11.70 -1.84
N GLN A 17 -22.77 -12.58 -1.17
CA GLN A 17 -21.70 -13.39 -1.75
C GLN A 17 -21.65 -14.76 -1.03
N PRO A 18 -22.66 -15.62 -1.24
CA PRO A 18 -22.78 -16.89 -0.49
C PRO A 18 -21.64 -17.88 -0.80
N ASP A 19 -21.00 -17.79 -1.96
CA ASP A 19 -19.91 -18.64 -2.38
C ASP A 19 -18.53 -18.20 -1.82
N PHE A 20 -18.49 -17.14 -1.01
CA PHE A 20 -17.26 -16.67 -0.38
C PHE A 20 -16.62 -17.75 0.49
N LEU A 21 -15.37 -18.13 0.14
CA LEU A 21 -14.56 -19.12 0.85
C LEU A 21 -13.37 -18.43 1.54
N PRO A 22 -13.56 -17.90 2.75
CA PRO A 22 -12.52 -17.09 3.41
C PRO A 22 -11.25 -17.90 3.70
N PHE A 23 -10.10 -17.37 3.26
CA PHE A 23 -8.80 -18.02 3.42
C PHE A 23 -8.43 -18.24 4.90
N ALA A 24 -8.67 -17.27 5.78
CA ALA A 24 -8.23 -17.34 7.16
C ALA A 24 -8.90 -18.47 7.97
N PRO A 25 -10.24 -18.66 7.98
CA PRO A 25 -10.88 -19.80 8.64
C PRO A 25 -10.48 -21.14 8.03
N TRP A 26 -10.41 -21.23 6.69
CA TRP A 26 -9.95 -22.45 6.02
C TRP A 26 -8.51 -22.79 6.41
N ARG A 27 -7.61 -21.81 6.40
CA ARG A 27 -6.22 -21.96 6.83
C ARG A 27 -6.13 -22.48 8.28
N ALA A 28 -6.92 -21.94 9.20
CA ALA A 28 -6.96 -22.40 10.58
C ALA A 28 -7.38 -23.87 10.70
N ALA A 29 -8.44 -24.28 9.97
CA ALA A 29 -8.89 -25.65 9.91
C ALA A 29 -7.84 -26.59 9.27
N TYR A 30 -7.21 -26.18 8.18
CA TYR A 30 -6.11 -26.91 7.55
C TYR A 30 -4.95 -27.13 8.57
N LEU A 31 -4.49 -26.09 9.23
CA LEU A 31 -3.39 -26.16 10.20
C LEU A 31 -3.71 -27.03 11.42
N SER A 32 -4.98 -27.18 11.80
CA SER A 32 -5.38 -28.08 12.88
C SER A 32 -5.09 -29.56 12.58
N GLN A 33 -5.03 -29.92 11.31
CA GLN A 33 -4.77 -31.27 10.79
C GLN A 33 -3.29 -31.47 10.39
N ALA A 34 -2.60 -30.38 10.03
CA ALA A 34 -1.23 -30.42 9.53
C ALA A 34 -0.22 -30.82 10.62
N ARG A 35 0.73 -31.72 10.30
CA ARG A 35 1.71 -32.24 11.27
C ARG A 35 3.15 -32.14 10.80
N GLN A 36 3.39 -32.21 9.48
CA GLN A 36 4.73 -32.23 8.90
C GLN A 36 5.30 -30.82 8.86
N PRO A 37 6.49 -30.56 9.43
CA PRO A 37 7.08 -29.23 9.45
C PRO A 37 7.36 -28.69 8.05
N PHE A 38 7.14 -27.38 7.86
CA PHE A 38 7.52 -26.64 6.67
C PHE A 38 7.96 -25.22 7.08
N ARG A 39 9.02 -24.69 6.47
CA ARG A 39 9.56 -23.36 6.78
C ARG A 39 9.65 -22.52 5.53
N ILE A 40 9.32 -21.25 5.67
CA ILE A 40 9.37 -20.25 4.61
C ILE A 40 10.16 -19.05 5.14
N ALA A 41 11.23 -18.65 4.45
CA ALA A 41 11.89 -17.39 4.70
C ALA A 41 11.69 -16.47 3.49
N VAL A 42 11.34 -15.21 3.74
CA VAL A 42 11.19 -14.17 2.72
C VAL A 42 12.21 -13.09 3.00
N GLU A 43 13.10 -12.83 2.03
CA GLU A 43 14.14 -11.83 2.11
C GLU A 43 13.82 -10.64 1.22
N GLY A 44 13.70 -9.48 1.84
CA GLY A 44 13.45 -8.19 1.20
C GLY A 44 14.35 -7.09 1.79
N SER A 45 13.74 -6.08 2.40
CA SER A 45 14.47 -5.10 3.22
C SER A 45 15.05 -5.74 4.47
N GLY A 46 14.33 -6.67 5.06
CA GLY A 46 14.75 -7.57 6.13
C GLY A 46 14.62 -9.02 5.73
N THR A 47 14.57 -9.91 6.72
CA THR A 47 14.26 -11.33 6.55
C THR A 47 13.18 -11.72 7.53
N VAL A 48 12.07 -12.26 7.03
CA VAL A 48 11.01 -12.82 7.86
C VAL A 48 10.99 -14.33 7.69
N VAL A 49 10.96 -15.03 8.81
CA VAL A 49 10.83 -16.49 8.86
C VAL A 49 9.45 -16.85 9.35
N TYR A 50 8.77 -17.69 8.58
CA TYR A 50 7.46 -18.23 8.90
C TYR A 50 7.55 -19.75 9.02
N GLU A 51 7.36 -20.25 10.24
CA GLU A 51 7.30 -21.68 10.53
C GLU A 51 5.85 -22.15 10.45
N THR A 52 5.62 -23.21 9.71
CA THR A 52 4.30 -23.78 9.49
C THR A 52 4.34 -25.30 9.38
N ARG A 53 3.21 -25.91 9.05
CA ARG A 53 3.08 -27.35 8.86
C ARG A 53 2.22 -27.63 7.64
N ILE A 54 2.42 -28.81 7.06
CA ILE A 54 1.61 -29.39 5.98
C ILE A 54 1.01 -30.73 6.43
N CYS A 55 -0.04 -31.18 5.73
CA CYS A 55 -0.66 -32.49 6.00
C CYS A 55 0.22 -33.63 5.46
N GLY A 56 0.93 -33.40 4.37
CA GLY A 56 1.74 -34.41 3.68
C GLY A 56 0.90 -35.27 2.73
N GLY A 57 0.96 -34.94 1.43
CA GLY A 57 0.22 -35.64 0.38
C GLY A 57 -1.23 -35.22 0.18
N SER A 58 -1.68 -34.14 0.82
CA SER A 58 -3.01 -33.56 0.62
C SER A 58 -3.02 -32.61 -0.60
N PRO A 59 -4.07 -32.63 -1.45
CA PRO A 59 -4.26 -31.61 -2.50
C PRO A 59 -4.29 -30.18 -1.92
N ALA A 60 -4.67 -30.02 -0.66
CA ALA A 60 -4.71 -28.75 0.06
C ALA A 60 -3.30 -28.19 0.35
N ASP A 61 -2.26 -29.03 0.42
CA ASP A 61 -0.89 -28.62 0.82
C ASP A 61 -0.32 -27.55 -0.14
N LEU A 62 -0.40 -27.80 -1.44
CA LEU A 62 0.09 -26.84 -2.43
C LEU A 62 -0.71 -25.54 -2.40
N ARG A 63 -2.04 -25.62 -2.29
CA ARG A 63 -2.91 -24.45 -2.23
C ARG A 63 -2.63 -23.60 -1.00
N TYR A 64 -2.45 -24.25 0.14
CA TYR A 64 -2.09 -23.60 1.41
C TYR A 64 -0.75 -22.86 1.30
N LEU A 65 0.29 -23.56 0.83
CA LEU A 65 1.64 -22.99 0.73
C LEU A 65 1.70 -21.87 -0.29
N GLU A 66 1.08 -22.04 -1.47
CA GLU A 66 1.05 -21.04 -2.52
C GLU A 66 0.37 -19.75 -2.05
N ARG A 67 -0.80 -19.85 -1.39
CA ARG A 67 -1.49 -18.69 -0.81
C ARG A 67 -0.72 -18.08 0.37
N THR A 68 -0.03 -18.88 1.15
CA THR A 68 0.81 -18.41 2.25
C THR A 68 2.04 -17.66 1.74
N VAL A 69 2.74 -18.17 0.73
CA VAL A 69 3.86 -17.45 0.10
C VAL A 69 3.38 -16.13 -0.51
N LYS A 70 2.26 -16.14 -1.23
CA LYS A 70 1.64 -14.91 -1.75
C LYS A 70 1.31 -13.93 -0.63
N LEU A 71 0.69 -14.36 0.46
CA LEU A 71 0.40 -13.52 1.62
C LEU A 71 1.69 -12.88 2.18
N LEU A 72 2.75 -13.66 2.35
CA LEU A 72 4.02 -13.16 2.85
C LEU A 72 4.67 -12.15 1.88
N LEU A 73 4.63 -12.42 0.58
CA LEU A 73 5.17 -11.49 -0.42
C LEU A 73 4.44 -10.15 -0.42
N TRP A 74 3.12 -10.13 -0.29
CA TRP A 74 2.34 -8.89 -0.32
C TRP A 74 2.23 -8.18 1.03
N SER A 75 2.47 -8.89 2.13
CA SER A 75 2.55 -8.26 3.46
C SER A 75 3.97 -7.81 3.79
N VAL A 76 4.95 -8.70 3.69
CA VAL A 76 6.34 -8.43 4.07
C VAL A 76 7.16 -7.87 2.91
N GLY A 77 6.96 -8.43 1.72
CA GLY A 77 7.74 -8.12 0.53
C GLY A 77 9.08 -8.86 0.50
N GLY A 78 9.53 -9.22 -0.70
CA GLY A 78 10.86 -9.83 -0.86
C GLY A 78 11.14 -10.31 -2.28
N TRP A 79 12.41 -10.42 -2.60
CA TRP A 79 12.93 -10.88 -3.88
C TRP A 79 13.44 -12.32 -3.84
N ARG A 80 13.59 -12.90 -2.64
CA ARG A 80 14.00 -14.29 -2.43
C ARG A 80 13.09 -14.98 -1.44
N VAL A 81 12.64 -16.19 -1.79
CA VAL A 81 11.88 -17.08 -0.94
C VAL A 81 12.69 -18.37 -0.75
N THR A 82 13.13 -18.63 0.48
CA THR A 82 13.86 -19.86 0.82
C THR A 82 12.88 -20.81 1.54
N LEU A 83 12.79 -22.04 1.04
CA LEU A 83 11.83 -23.05 1.51
C LEU A 83 12.58 -24.26 2.09
N GLN A 84 12.01 -24.84 3.13
CA GLN A 84 12.48 -26.09 3.73
C GLN A 84 11.31 -26.99 4.09
N GLY A 85 11.30 -28.23 3.55
CA GLY A 85 10.23 -29.21 3.77
C GLY A 85 10.14 -30.20 2.63
N ASP A 86 8.93 -30.51 2.17
CA ASP A 86 8.64 -31.44 1.10
C ASP A 86 9.17 -30.93 -0.26
N GLU A 87 10.11 -31.67 -0.87
CA GLU A 87 10.77 -31.28 -2.11
C GLU A 87 9.82 -31.22 -3.32
N VAL A 88 8.78 -32.04 -3.35
CA VAL A 88 7.81 -32.01 -4.45
C VAL A 88 7.00 -30.72 -4.39
N LEU A 89 6.56 -30.32 -3.21
CA LEU A 89 5.86 -29.06 -3.01
C LEU A 89 6.75 -27.86 -3.28
N ILE A 90 8.03 -27.90 -2.87
CA ILE A 90 9.02 -26.86 -3.16
C ILE A 90 9.20 -26.69 -4.67
N SER A 91 9.32 -27.79 -5.41
CA SER A 91 9.44 -27.76 -6.87
C SER A 91 8.22 -27.13 -7.54
N ARG A 92 7.01 -27.48 -7.09
CA ARG A 92 5.76 -26.90 -7.60
C ARG A 92 5.62 -25.41 -7.26
N LEU A 93 6.04 -25.00 -6.07
CA LEU A 93 6.06 -23.58 -5.70
C LEU A 93 7.02 -22.79 -6.57
N ARG A 94 8.22 -23.33 -6.83
CA ARG A 94 9.20 -22.73 -7.75
C ARG A 94 8.64 -22.56 -9.16
N GLU A 95 7.90 -23.54 -9.66
CA GLU A 95 7.21 -23.44 -10.95
C GLU A 95 6.12 -22.35 -10.91
N SER A 96 5.28 -22.35 -9.87
CA SER A 96 4.20 -21.36 -9.71
C SER A 96 4.75 -19.94 -9.64
N PHE A 97 5.78 -19.71 -8.83
CA PHE A 97 6.46 -18.41 -8.66
C PHE A 97 7.65 -18.25 -9.62
N SER A 98 7.39 -18.44 -10.89
CA SER A 98 8.34 -18.22 -12.00
C SER A 98 7.80 -17.17 -12.97
N PRO A 99 8.63 -16.60 -13.87
CA PRO A 99 8.18 -15.62 -14.87
C PRO A 99 7.06 -16.12 -15.80
N HIS A 100 6.88 -17.44 -15.92
CA HIS A 100 5.86 -18.08 -16.74
C HIS A 100 4.85 -18.89 -15.93
N GLY A 101 4.96 -18.87 -14.62
CA GLY A 101 4.08 -19.59 -13.70
C GLY A 101 2.77 -18.85 -13.41
N SER A 102 1.91 -19.49 -12.64
CA SER A 102 0.63 -18.91 -12.24
C SER A 102 0.76 -17.64 -11.38
N ARG A 103 1.95 -17.37 -10.83
CA ARG A 103 2.30 -16.20 -10.02
C ARG A 103 3.26 -15.25 -10.73
N ALA A 104 3.29 -15.25 -12.05
CA ALA A 104 4.18 -14.39 -12.85
C ALA A 104 4.03 -12.89 -12.53
N PHE A 105 2.81 -12.42 -12.25
CA PHE A 105 2.58 -11.04 -11.81
C PHE A 105 3.27 -10.74 -10.48
N ASP A 106 3.12 -11.65 -9.49
CA ASP A 106 3.76 -11.49 -8.18
C ASP A 106 5.29 -11.42 -8.32
N VAL A 107 5.87 -12.28 -9.17
CA VAL A 107 7.31 -12.30 -9.50
C VAL A 107 7.75 -10.98 -10.10
N ALA A 108 7.11 -10.52 -11.17
CA ALA A 108 7.48 -9.29 -11.88
C ALA A 108 7.37 -8.06 -10.97
N MET A 109 6.36 -8.02 -10.08
CA MET A 109 6.20 -6.93 -9.11
C MET A 109 7.32 -6.92 -8.08
N MET A 110 7.69 -8.09 -7.51
CA MET A 110 8.80 -8.17 -6.56
C MET A 110 10.13 -7.80 -7.22
N GLU A 111 10.38 -8.22 -8.46
CA GLU A 111 11.56 -7.79 -9.23
C GLU A 111 11.60 -6.27 -9.42
N THR A 112 10.47 -5.68 -9.78
CA THR A 112 10.35 -4.22 -9.98
C THR A 112 10.62 -3.46 -8.68
N VAL A 113 10.02 -3.91 -7.56
CA VAL A 113 10.15 -3.26 -6.25
C VAL A 113 11.57 -3.37 -5.71
N TYR A 114 12.20 -4.55 -5.84
CA TYR A 114 13.51 -4.79 -5.25
C TYR A 114 14.69 -4.52 -6.21
N GLY A 115 14.41 -4.35 -7.50
CA GLY A 115 15.44 -4.13 -8.54
C GLY A 115 16.40 -5.32 -8.67
N ARG A 116 15.92 -6.55 -8.40
CA ARG A 116 16.68 -7.79 -8.40
C ARG A 116 15.82 -8.92 -8.96
N PRO A 117 16.43 -9.93 -9.63
CA PRO A 117 15.71 -11.12 -10.03
C PRO A 117 15.06 -11.81 -8.83
N PHE A 118 13.82 -12.23 -9.01
CA PHE A 118 13.10 -13.00 -8.00
C PHE A 118 13.51 -14.48 -8.06
N CYS A 119 13.62 -15.12 -6.90
CA CYS A 119 13.94 -16.55 -6.86
C CYS A 119 13.19 -17.27 -5.71
N VAL A 120 12.85 -18.53 -5.98
CA VAL A 120 12.42 -19.51 -4.98
C VAL A 120 13.46 -20.62 -4.92
N GLU A 121 14.04 -20.83 -3.75
CA GLU A 121 15.11 -21.81 -3.56
C GLU A 121 14.83 -22.76 -2.39
N THR A 122 15.44 -23.94 -2.43
CA THR A 122 15.48 -24.84 -1.29
C THR A 122 16.58 -24.39 -0.33
N ALA A 123 16.32 -24.51 0.96
CA ALA A 123 17.33 -24.19 1.97
C ALA A 123 18.59 -25.09 1.81
N GLY A 124 19.77 -24.46 1.90
CA GLY A 124 21.02 -25.18 1.99
C GLY A 124 21.27 -25.73 3.40
N GLU A 125 22.53 -25.84 3.80
CA GLU A 125 22.94 -26.35 5.14
C GLU A 125 22.35 -25.51 6.28
N ARG A 126 22.16 -24.20 6.06
CA ARG A 126 21.58 -23.28 7.04
C ARG A 126 20.32 -22.62 6.48
N PHE A 127 19.30 -22.53 7.31
CA PHE A 127 18.09 -21.77 7.00
C PHE A 127 18.34 -20.28 7.33
N PRO A 128 17.77 -19.32 6.55
CA PRO A 128 17.90 -17.89 6.86
C PRO A 128 17.39 -17.55 8.26
N GLU A 129 18.08 -16.61 8.93
CA GLU A 129 17.66 -16.12 10.24
C GLU A 129 16.83 -14.85 10.11
N PRO A 130 15.87 -14.60 11.02
CA PRO A 130 15.10 -13.38 11.05
C PRO A 130 15.98 -12.14 11.20
N ARG A 131 15.73 -11.12 10.36
CA ARG A 131 16.41 -9.83 10.42
C ARG A 131 15.39 -8.70 10.24
N PRO A 132 15.08 -7.94 11.30
CA PRO A 132 14.14 -6.84 11.19
C PRO A 132 14.68 -5.72 10.32
N ALA A 133 13.76 -5.00 9.63
CA ALA A 133 14.07 -3.83 8.81
C ALA A 133 13.37 -2.56 9.31
N ALA A 134 12.77 -2.62 10.50
CA ALA A 134 12.02 -1.50 11.06
C ALA A 134 12.91 -0.27 11.27
N ARG A 135 12.39 0.90 10.87
CA ARG A 135 13.07 2.18 10.99
C ARG A 135 12.16 3.23 11.65
N PRO A 136 12.69 4.13 12.47
CA PRO A 136 11.92 5.26 12.96
C PRO A 136 11.62 6.22 11.80
N ILE A 137 10.36 6.60 11.65
CA ILE A 137 9.91 7.64 10.74
C ILE A 137 8.87 8.47 11.51
N GLY A 138 8.92 9.81 11.36
CA GLY A 138 7.98 10.70 12.05
C GLY A 138 8.30 10.93 13.52
N GLY A 139 7.33 11.49 14.27
CA GLY A 139 7.47 11.81 15.69
C GLY A 139 8.28 13.07 15.98
N HIS A 140 8.88 13.69 14.99
CA HIS A 140 9.62 14.94 15.10
C HIS A 140 8.67 16.12 14.86
N LEU A 141 8.09 16.67 15.90
CA LEU A 141 7.12 17.79 15.82
C LEU A 141 7.77 19.16 15.96
N GLU A 142 9.00 19.23 16.44
CA GLU A 142 9.77 20.46 16.64
C GLU A 142 10.25 21.07 15.32
N GLY A 143 10.34 22.40 15.27
CA GLY A 143 10.84 23.14 14.10
C GLY A 143 9.78 23.38 13.02
N CYS A 144 10.25 23.74 11.82
CA CYS A 144 9.43 24.13 10.67
C CYS A 144 9.42 23.01 9.62
N ARG A 145 8.29 22.38 9.43
CA ARG A 145 8.18 21.18 8.59
C ARG A 145 7.09 21.32 7.53
N ILE A 146 7.28 20.66 6.42
CA ILE A 146 6.26 20.52 5.37
C ILE A 146 5.81 19.07 5.34
N GLY A 147 4.49 18.84 5.45
CA GLY A 147 3.82 17.59 5.11
C GLY A 147 3.22 17.68 3.72
N PHE A 148 3.47 16.70 2.87
CA PHE A 148 2.89 16.61 1.54
C PHE A 148 2.24 15.23 1.36
N ASP A 149 0.99 15.20 0.89
CA ASP A 149 0.26 13.98 0.57
C ASP A 149 -0.09 13.93 -0.92
N ALA A 150 0.42 12.91 -1.59
CA ALA A 150 0.23 12.67 -3.01
C ALA A 150 -0.83 11.60 -3.24
N GLY A 151 -2.09 11.99 -3.23
CA GLY A 151 -3.23 11.13 -3.54
C GLY A 151 -3.42 10.92 -5.05
N GLY A 152 -4.33 10.00 -5.40
CA GLY A 152 -4.61 9.66 -6.80
C GLY A 152 -5.45 10.67 -7.58
N SER A 153 -6.17 11.55 -6.89
CA SER A 153 -7.08 12.58 -7.44
C SER A 153 -6.78 13.99 -6.96
N ASP A 154 -6.18 14.10 -5.79
CA ASP A 154 -5.83 15.36 -5.14
C ASP A 154 -4.45 15.27 -4.52
N ARG A 155 -3.83 16.41 -4.28
CA ARG A 155 -2.62 16.56 -3.50
C ARG A 155 -2.86 17.53 -2.34
N LYS A 156 -2.35 17.19 -1.18
CA LYS A 156 -2.46 18.02 0.02
C LYS A 156 -1.08 18.46 0.48
N VAL A 157 -1.01 19.66 1.02
CA VAL A 157 0.23 20.16 1.63
C VAL A 157 -0.10 20.90 2.91
N SER A 158 0.76 20.77 3.92
CA SER A 158 0.67 21.51 5.17
C SER A 158 2.02 22.10 5.57
N ALA A 159 1.99 23.30 6.13
CA ALA A 159 3.11 23.91 6.82
C ALA A 159 2.89 23.80 8.33
N VAL A 160 3.90 23.30 9.04
CA VAL A 160 3.81 23.00 10.48
C VAL A 160 4.96 23.69 11.21
N VAL A 161 4.66 24.37 12.31
CA VAL A 161 5.65 24.97 13.23
C VAL A 161 5.44 24.37 14.61
N ASP A 162 6.44 23.70 15.15
CA ASP A 162 6.42 23.07 16.47
C ASP A 162 5.15 22.22 16.71
N GLY A 163 4.80 21.38 15.73
CA GLY A 163 3.65 20.49 15.77
C GLY A 163 2.29 21.17 15.51
N ARG A 164 2.26 22.47 15.22
CA ARG A 164 1.02 23.20 14.90
C ARG A 164 0.95 23.52 13.42
N THR A 165 -0.12 23.12 12.76
CA THR A 165 -0.39 23.48 11.37
C THR A 165 -0.67 24.98 11.29
N VAL A 166 0.13 25.70 10.50
CA VAL A 166 -0.01 27.14 10.23
C VAL A 166 -0.59 27.42 8.84
N TYR A 167 -0.53 26.44 7.95
CA TYR A 167 -1.13 26.49 6.62
C TYR A 167 -1.48 25.09 6.15
N SER A 168 -2.55 24.92 5.37
CA SER A 168 -2.85 23.72 4.61
C SER A 168 -3.63 24.05 3.36
N GLU A 169 -3.40 23.26 2.31
CA GLU A 169 -4.06 23.38 1.00
C GLU A 169 -4.33 21.99 0.43
N GLU A 170 -5.47 21.84 -0.25
CA GLU A 170 -5.81 20.67 -1.05
C GLU A 170 -6.12 21.12 -2.46
N VAL A 171 -5.48 20.47 -3.45
CA VAL A 171 -5.62 20.82 -4.88
C VAL A 171 -5.87 19.56 -5.69
N ILE A 172 -6.86 19.61 -6.57
CA ILE A 172 -7.11 18.54 -7.55
C ILE A 172 -5.95 18.51 -8.55
N TRP A 173 -5.43 17.33 -8.82
CA TRP A 173 -4.41 17.08 -9.83
C TRP A 173 -4.69 15.80 -10.61
N HIS A 174 -4.00 15.57 -11.71
CA HIS A 174 -4.26 14.44 -12.62
C HIS A 174 -3.00 13.61 -12.89
N PRO A 175 -2.36 13.02 -11.88
CA PRO A 175 -1.07 12.34 -12.04
C PRO A 175 -1.17 11.08 -12.88
N LYS A 176 -2.29 10.33 -12.76
CA LYS A 176 -2.48 9.04 -13.43
C LYS A 176 -2.52 9.15 -14.96
N THR A 177 -2.87 10.31 -15.49
CA THR A 177 -3.00 10.57 -16.94
C THR A 177 -1.86 11.39 -17.50
N ALA A 178 -0.95 11.89 -16.66
CA ALA A 178 0.18 12.71 -17.07
C ALA A 178 1.35 11.83 -17.53
N ALA A 179 1.62 11.82 -18.83
CA ALA A 179 2.73 11.05 -19.42
C ALA A 179 4.11 11.71 -19.21
N ASP A 180 4.16 13.02 -18.99
CA ASP A 180 5.40 13.74 -18.75
C ASP A 180 5.68 13.87 -17.25
N PRO A 181 6.74 13.23 -16.68
CA PRO A 181 7.06 13.31 -15.26
C PRO A 181 7.39 14.73 -14.78
N ARG A 182 7.67 15.69 -15.69
CA ARG A 182 7.82 17.11 -15.34
C ARG A 182 6.50 17.71 -14.82
N TYR A 183 5.34 17.19 -15.22
CA TYR A 183 4.07 17.58 -14.62
C TYR A 183 4.09 17.29 -13.10
N HIS A 184 4.41 16.06 -12.71
CA HIS A 184 4.48 15.66 -11.30
C HIS A 184 5.49 16.51 -10.52
N GLN A 185 6.69 16.74 -11.09
CA GLN A 185 7.72 17.59 -10.47
C GLN A 185 7.21 19.00 -10.21
N ARG A 186 6.56 19.61 -11.20
CA ARG A 186 6.01 20.97 -11.09
C ARG A 186 4.93 21.05 -10.00
N GLU A 187 3.99 20.10 -9.99
CA GLU A 187 2.89 20.09 -9.01
C GLU A 187 3.39 19.89 -7.57
N VAL A 188 4.36 19.00 -7.37
CA VAL A 188 4.99 18.80 -6.07
C VAL A 188 5.75 20.05 -5.64
N LEU A 189 6.59 20.62 -6.49
CA LEU A 189 7.34 21.82 -6.17
C LEU A 189 6.44 23.04 -5.90
N CYS A 190 5.35 23.18 -6.66
CA CYS A 190 4.37 24.24 -6.42
C CYS A 190 3.80 24.12 -4.98
N ALA A 191 3.33 22.93 -4.60
CA ALA A 191 2.79 22.68 -3.25
C ALA A 191 3.84 22.95 -2.15
N LEU A 192 5.06 22.43 -2.31
CA LEU A 192 6.13 22.64 -1.32
C LEU A 192 6.50 24.11 -1.16
N ARG A 193 6.60 24.86 -2.25
CA ARG A 193 6.89 26.31 -2.23
C ARG A 193 5.75 27.11 -1.61
N THR A 194 4.50 26.75 -1.91
CA THR A 194 3.33 27.38 -1.30
C THR A 194 3.37 27.20 0.24
N ALA A 195 3.60 25.99 0.73
CA ALA A 195 3.73 25.72 2.17
C ALA A 195 4.94 26.45 2.77
N ALA A 196 6.09 26.44 2.10
CA ALA A 196 7.30 27.10 2.56
C ALA A 196 7.12 28.62 2.74
N ALA A 197 6.27 29.27 1.94
CA ALA A 197 5.99 30.69 2.07
C ALA A 197 5.32 31.07 3.42
N HIS A 198 4.77 30.10 4.14
CA HIS A 198 4.17 30.26 5.46
C HIS A 198 5.13 29.89 6.61
N LEU A 199 6.38 29.55 6.32
CA LEU A 199 7.39 29.13 7.28
C LEU A 199 8.57 30.10 7.27
N PRO A 200 9.21 30.39 8.43
CA PRO A 200 10.43 31.17 8.46
C PRO A 200 11.64 30.45 7.84
N ARG A 201 11.60 29.14 7.78
CA ARG A 201 12.56 28.20 7.15
C ARG A 201 11.90 26.85 6.95
N VAL A 202 12.57 25.95 6.26
CA VAL A 202 12.12 24.53 6.12
C VAL A 202 13.21 23.64 6.72
N ASP A 203 12.88 22.92 7.78
CA ASP A 203 13.82 22.03 8.48
C ASP A 203 13.73 20.59 7.95
N ALA A 204 12.56 20.14 7.48
CA ALA A 204 12.36 18.84 6.85
C ALA A 204 11.06 18.79 6.04
N ILE A 205 10.98 17.81 5.12
CA ILE A 205 9.80 17.48 4.31
C ILE A 205 9.42 16.03 4.59
N GLY A 206 8.16 15.80 4.96
CA GLY A 206 7.53 14.48 5.04
C GLY A 206 6.57 14.30 3.87
N VAL A 207 6.65 13.16 3.17
CA VAL A 207 5.80 12.83 2.05
C VAL A 207 5.02 11.55 2.32
N SER A 208 3.70 11.63 2.26
CA SER A 208 2.77 10.53 2.11
C SER A 208 2.49 10.34 0.62
N THR A 209 2.50 9.13 0.10
CA THR A 209 2.25 8.90 -1.32
C THR A 209 1.58 7.55 -1.58
N ALA A 210 0.64 7.54 -2.50
CA ALA A 210 0.08 6.30 -3.01
C ALA A 210 1.13 5.52 -3.80
N GLY A 211 1.30 4.23 -3.47
CA GLY A 211 2.20 3.30 -4.12
C GLY A 211 3.35 2.81 -3.26
N ILE A 212 4.18 1.96 -3.83
CA ILE A 212 5.25 1.26 -3.14
C ILE A 212 6.49 2.16 -3.09
N VAL A 213 6.90 2.49 -1.87
CA VAL A 213 8.08 3.32 -1.58
C VAL A 213 9.22 2.45 -1.06
N ARG A 214 10.43 2.69 -1.56
CA ARG A 214 11.64 2.03 -1.07
C ARG A 214 12.79 3.03 -0.93
N GLY A 215 13.22 3.26 0.30
CA GLY A 215 14.02 4.44 0.59
C GLY A 215 13.17 5.69 0.37
N ASP A 216 13.68 6.64 -0.40
CA ASP A 216 12.92 7.84 -0.79
C ASP A 216 12.52 7.80 -2.28
N GLU A 217 12.42 6.59 -2.85
CA GLU A 217 12.02 6.38 -4.25
C GLU A 217 10.66 5.71 -4.35
N LEU A 218 9.85 6.21 -5.27
CA LEU A 218 8.53 5.67 -5.61
C LEU A 218 8.71 4.55 -6.65
N MET A 219 8.78 3.29 -6.18
CA MET A 219 9.11 2.15 -7.05
C MET A 219 7.99 1.77 -8.00
N VAL A 220 6.76 1.71 -7.48
CA VAL A 220 5.54 1.40 -8.24
C VAL A 220 4.42 2.29 -7.75
N SER A 221 3.75 2.99 -8.64
CA SER A 221 2.60 3.81 -8.27
C SER A 221 1.65 4.03 -9.45
N ALA A 222 0.37 4.01 -9.18
CA ALA A 222 -0.66 4.46 -10.12
C ALA A 222 -0.51 5.94 -10.50
N LEU A 223 0.16 6.74 -9.68
CA LEU A 223 0.45 8.15 -9.99
C LEU A 223 1.34 8.28 -11.25
N LEU A 224 2.15 7.26 -11.54
CA LEU A 224 3.06 7.24 -12.68
C LEU A 224 2.56 6.33 -13.81
N ALA A 225 1.29 5.92 -13.81
CA ALA A 225 0.74 4.93 -14.75
C ALA A 225 0.89 5.32 -16.22
N ALA A 226 0.77 6.62 -16.55
CA ALA A 226 0.92 7.10 -17.91
C ALA A 226 2.37 7.45 -18.29
N VAL A 227 3.31 7.45 -17.33
CA VAL A 227 4.72 7.78 -17.60
C VAL A 227 5.36 6.62 -18.38
N PRO A 228 5.97 6.87 -19.56
CA PRO A 228 6.60 5.84 -20.35
C PRO A 228 7.73 5.10 -19.61
N PRO A 229 7.97 3.81 -19.89
CA PRO A 229 8.98 3.00 -19.22
C PRO A 229 10.37 3.62 -19.18
N GLU A 230 10.81 4.23 -20.27
CA GLU A 230 12.13 4.90 -20.41
C GLU A 230 12.28 6.14 -19.53
N ARG A 231 11.17 6.70 -19.03
CA ARG A 231 11.14 7.87 -18.14
C ARG A 231 10.71 7.55 -16.71
N GLN A 232 10.43 6.28 -16.40
CA GLN A 232 10.01 5.87 -15.05
C GLN A 232 11.01 6.28 -13.97
N GLN A 233 12.31 6.28 -14.26
CA GLN A 233 13.34 6.71 -13.30
C GLN A 233 13.19 8.18 -12.89
N GLU A 234 12.72 9.05 -13.80
CA GLU A 234 12.41 10.44 -13.46
C GLU A 234 11.22 10.53 -12.47
N GLY A 235 10.22 9.66 -12.63
CA GLY A 235 9.09 9.55 -11.72
C GLY A 235 9.50 8.98 -10.35
N ARG A 236 10.33 7.93 -10.34
CA ARG A 236 10.79 7.28 -9.09
C ARG A 236 11.54 8.23 -8.17
N THR A 237 12.34 9.14 -8.70
CA THR A 237 13.17 10.09 -7.94
C THR A 237 12.51 11.45 -7.71
N LEU A 238 11.23 11.58 -8.04
CA LEU A 238 10.43 12.80 -8.00
C LEU A 238 10.61 13.59 -6.68
N TYR A 239 10.36 12.96 -5.54
CA TYR A 239 10.38 13.63 -4.24
C TYR A 239 11.79 14.03 -3.82
N ARG A 240 12.79 13.18 -4.11
CA ARG A 240 14.20 13.50 -3.84
C ARG A 240 14.66 14.72 -4.65
N ARG A 241 14.27 14.81 -5.92
CA ARG A 241 14.56 15.99 -6.76
C ARG A 241 13.84 17.22 -6.23
N ALA A 242 12.58 17.08 -5.82
CA ALA A 242 11.83 18.20 -5.24
C ALA A 242 12.48 18.72 -3.94
N ALA A 243 12.95 17.83 -3.06
CA ALA A 243 13.68 18.23 -1.85
C ALA A 243 15.02 18.90 -2.17
N ALA A 244 15.73 18.44 -3.21
CA ALA A 244 16.96 19.09 -3.69
C ALA A 244 16.68 20.51 -4.20
N ASP A 245 15.62 20.71 -4.97
CA ASP A 245 15.18 22.01 -5.48
C ASP A 245 14.69 22.96 -4.35
N MET A 246 14.37 22.42 -3.18
CA MET A 246 14.05 23.18 -1.95
C MET A 246 15.27 23.46 -1.06
N GLY A 247 16.48 23.20 -1.52
CA GLY A 247 17.73 23.47 -0.80
C GLY A 247 18.32 22.23 -0.08
N ASN A 248 18.07 21.04 -0.59
CA ASN A 248 18.51 19.76 -0.03
C ASN A 248 18.06 19.54 1.42
N VAL A 249 16.83 19.96 1.73
CA VAL A 249 16.23 19.71 3.04
C VAL A 249 16.08 18.20 3.31
N PRO A 250 16.21 17.75 4.56
CA PRO A 250 15.92 16.38 4.95
C PRO A 250 14.55 15.93 4.46
N LEU A 251 14.49 14.72 3.87
CA LEU A 251 13.28 14.16 3.27
C LEU A 251 12.98 12.79 3.89
N ALA A 252 11.72 12.54 4.19
CA ALA A 252 11.20 11.21 4.45
C ALA A 252 10.00 10.95 3.54
N VAL A 253 9.99 9.80 2.85
CA VAL A 253 8.87 9.36 2.00
C VAL A 253 8.34 8.05 2.54
N ALA A 254 7.01 7.95 2.68
CA ALA A 254 6.33 6.74 3.11
C ALA A 254 5.07 6.50 2.29
N ASN A 255 4.64 5.24 2.25
CA ASN A 255 3.34 4.88 1.69
C ASN A 255 2.20 5.48 2.55
N ASP A 256 1.09 5.84 1.93
CA ASP A 256 -0.09 6.41 2.58
C ASP A 256 -0.69 5.50 3.68
N GLY A 257 -0.61 4.18 3.51
CA GLY A 257 -0.98 3.19 4.55
C GLY A 257 -0.05 3.26 5.77
N ASP A 258 1.27 3.35 5.56
CA ASP A 258 2.25 3.49 6.66
C ASP A 258 2.06 4.82 7.41
N VAL A 259 1.77 5.90 6.70
CA VAL A 259 1.45 7.21 7.32
C VAL A 259 0.16 7.13 8.11
N THR A 260 -0.87 6.42 7.62
CA THR A 260 -2.12 6.17 8.35
C THR A 260 -1.87 5.41 9.66
N ALA A 261 -1.03 4.37 9.63
CA ALA A 261 -0.66 3.61 10.83
C ALA A 261 0.13 4.46 11.82
N LEU A 262 1.07 5.28 11.32
CA LEU A 262 1.87 6.20 12.13
C LEU A 262 1.00 7.27 12.80
N ALA A 263 0.07 7.87 12.06
CA ALA A 263 -0.88 8.83 12.63
C ALA A 263 -1.75 8.20 13.72
N GLY A 264 -2.20 6.96 13.50
CA GLY A 264 -2.90 6.17 14.52
C GLY A 264 -2.06 5.95 15.78
N TYR A 265 -0.79 5.54 15.62
CA TYR A 265 0.14 5.36 16.73
C TYR A 265 0.35 6.67 17.52
N MET A 266 0.59 7.77 16.82
CA MET A 266 0.78 9.09 17.46
C MET A 266 -0.48 9.55 18.22
N SER A 267 -1.67 9.28 17.66
CA SER A 267 -2.94 9.65 18.29
C SER A 267 -3.26 8.79 19.52
N LEU A 268 -2.98 7.48 19.46
CA LEU A 268 -3.26 6.53 20.54
C LEU A 268 -2.20 6.56 21.64
N GLY A 269 -0.97 7.01 21.35
CA GLY A 269 0.17 6.99 22.26
C GLY A 269 0.66 5.58 22.61
N THR A 270 0.24 4.56 21.89
CA THR A 270 0.60 3.16 22.15
C THR A 270 0.54 2.34 20.84
N GLY A 271 1.29 1.23 20.80
CA GLY A 271 1.34 0.29 19.67
C GLY A 271 1.43 -1.16 20.12
N PRO A 272 1.49 -2.10 19.18
CA PRO A 272 1.55 -1.87 17.72
C PRO A 272 0.23 -1.37 17.13
N VAL A 273 0.30 -0.69 15.98
CA VAL A 273 -0.87 -0.19 15.25
C VAL A 273 -0.81 -0.64 13.81
N MET A 274 -1.91 -1.19 13.31
CA MET A 274 -2.15 -1.42 11.90
C MET A 274 -3.17 -0.39 11.41
N GLY A 275 -2.77 0.40 10.42
CA GLY A 275 -3.65 1.33 9.71
C GLY A 275 -4.15 0.69 8.42
N ILE A 276 -5.45 0.82 8.14
CA ILE A 276 -6.05 0.38 6.87
C ILE A 276 -6.91 1.52 6.33
N ALA A 277 -6.58 1.99 5.14
CA ALA A 277 -7.40 2.92 4.38
C ALA A 277 -8.14 2.16 3.27
N MET A 278 -9.46 2.36 3.20
CA MET A 278 -10.33 1.75 2.18
C MET A 278 -10.89 2.87 1.30
N GLY A 279 -10.19 3.16 0.22
CA GLY A 279 -10.60 4.09 -0.82
C GLY A 279 -10.97 3.36 -2.11
N THR A 280 -10.57 3.90 -3.26
CA THR A 280 -10.67 3.23 -4.57
C THR A 280 -10.00 1.86 -4.55
N SER A 281 -8.88 1.74 -3.81
CA SER A 281 -8.22 0.50 -3.47
C SER A 281 -8.00 0.43 -1.96
N GLN A 282 -7.31 -0.58 -1.48
CA GLN A 282 -6.93 -0.77 -0.09
C GLN A 282 -5.45 -0.38 0.08
N ALA A 283 -5.15 0.51 1.04
CA ALA A 283 -3.81 0.75 1.53
C ALA A 283 -3.70 0.28 2.97
N ALA A 284 -2.56 -0.28 3.35
CA ALA A 284 -2.33 -0.73 4.71
C ALA A 284 -0.91 -0.36 5.16
N GLY A 285 -0.73 -0.14 6.46
CA GLY A 285 0.55 0.10 7.07
C GLY A 285 0.63 -0.50 8.46
N TYR A 286 1.84 -0.71 8.94
CA TYR A 286 2.09 -1.27 10.26
C TYR A 286 3.24 -0.57 10.98
N VAL A 287 2.95 -0.14 12.19
CA VAL A 287 3.90 0.48 13.11
C VAL A 287 4.04 -0.43 14.34
N ASP A 288 5.27 -0.73 14.71
CA ASP A 288 5.56 -1.61 15.85
C ASP A 288 5.32 -0.92 17.21
N ALA A 289 5.52 -1.67 18.30
CA ALA A 289 5.31 -1.17 19.66
C ALA A 289 6.23 0.00 20.03
N GLN A 290 7.30 0.24 19.29
CA GLN A 290 8.24 1.35 19.47
C GLN A 290 7.96 2.53 18.53
N GLY A 291 6.86 2.52 17.78
CA GLY A 291 6.52 3.56 16.83
C GLY A 291 7.34 3.54 15.55
N ARG A 292 7.95 2.39 15.19
CA ARG A 292 8.77 2.27 13.98
C ARG A 292 7.96 1.65 12.85
N VAL A 293 8.09 2.20 11.66
CA VAL A 293 7.54 1.60 10.44
C VAL A 293 8.33 0.33 10.12
N SER A 294 7.62 -0.76 9.86
CA SER A 294 8.21 -2.11 9.74
C SER A 294 9.17 -2.27 8.55
N GLY A 295 9.02 -1.45 7.52
CA GLY A 295 9.72 -1.64 6.24
C GLY A 295 9.17 -2.82 5.43
N TRP A 296 7.99 -3.33 5.81
CA TRP A 296 7.21 -4.30 5.07
C TRP A 296 6.50 -3.64 3.89
N LEU A 297 6.09 -4.46 2.91
CA LEU A 297 5.41 -3.96 1.72
C LEU A 297 4.00 -3.45 2.03
N ASN A 298 3.27 -4.17 2.91
CA ASN A 298 1.91 -3.88 3.36
C ASN A 298 0.86 -3.70 2.23
N GLU A 299 1.13 -4.22 1.04
CA GLU A 299 0.20 -4.16 -0.11
C GLU A 299 -0.90 -5.24 0.00
N LEU A 300 -1.71 -5.13 1.04
CA LEU A 300 -2.74 -6.12 1.36
C LEU A 300 -3.87 -6.18 0.33
N ALA A 301 -3.96 -5.21 -0.57
CA ALA A 301 -4.85 -5.26 -1.72
C ALA A 301 -4.64 -6.53 -2.58
N PHE A 302 -3.40 -7.06 -2.60
CA PHE A 302 -3.06 -8.28 -3.34
C PHE A 302 -2.97 -9.54 -2.46
N ALA A 303 -3.19 -9.41 -1.15
CA ALA A 303 -3.19 -10.54 -0.24
C ALA A 303 -4.40 -11.46 -0.49
N PRO A 304 -4.25 -12.79 -0.37
CA PRO A 304 -5.36 -13.73 -0.59
C PRO A 304 -6.40 -13.62 0.53
N VAL A 305 -7.66 -13.48 0.15
CA VAL A 305 -8.83 -13.35 1.04
C VAL A 305 -9.85 -14.45 0.78
N ASP A 306 -10.14 -14.73 -0.50
CA ASP A 306 -11.14 -15.69 -0.94
C ASP A 306 -10.50 -16.82 -1.77
N LEU A 307 -10.91 -18.05 -1.50
CA LEU A 307 -10.43 -19.24 -2.21
C LEU A 307 -11.40 -19.74 -3.28
N ALA A 308 -12.60 -19.14 -3.39
CA ALA A 308 -13.61 -19.56 -4.35
C ALA A 308 -13.10 -19.41 -5.80
N GLU A 309 -13.44 -20.34 -6.67
CA GLU A 309 -13.12 -20.26 -8.10
C GLU A 309 -13.83 -19.07 -8.77
N ALA A 310 -15.05 -18.78 -8.33
CA ALA A 310 -15.86 -17.65 -8.80
C ALA A 310 -15.54 -16.33 -8.09
N ALA A 311 -14.49 -16.30 -7.25
CA ALA A 311 -14.07 -15.07 -6.57
C ALA A 311 -13.79 -13.94 -7.57
N PRO A 312 -14.07 -12.67 -7.22
CA PRO A 312 -13.78 -11.54 -8.08
C PRO A 312 -12.30 -11.50 -8.51
N ARG A 313 -12.10 -11.22 -9.80
CA ARG A 313 -10.78 -11.09 -10.40
C ARG A 313 -10.31 -9.65 -10.29
N ASP A 314 -9.10 -9.47 -9.82
CA ASP A 314 -8.44 -8.17 -9.81
C ASP A 314 -7.98 -7.80 -11.24
N PRO A 315 -8.39 -6.62 -11.77
CA PRO A 315 -8.11 -6.25 -13.15
C PRO A 315 -6.62 -6.00 -13.44
N TRP A 316 -5.83 -5.67 -12.43
CA TRP A 316 -4.40 -5.40 -12.61
C TRP A 316 -3.57 -6.68 -12.52
N SER A 317 -3.69 -7.42 -11.43
CA SER A 317 -2.91 -8.65 -11.24
C SER A 317 -3.45 -9.84 -12.01
N GLY A 318 -4.72 -9.80 -12.41
CA GLY A 318 -5.43 -10.96 -12.98
C GLY A 318 -5.69 -12.08 -11.96
N ASP A 319 -5.31 -11.92 -10.69
CA ASP A 319 -5.58 -12.91 -9.65
C ASP A 319 -7.01 -12.81 -9.11
N THR A 320 -7.50 -13.88 -8.53
CA THR A 320 -8.84 -13.96 -7.95
C THR A 320 -8.78 -13.96 -6.43
N GLY A 321 -9.80 -13.36 -5.81
CA GLY A 321 -9.98 -13.44 -4.36
C GLY A 321 -8.94 -12.67 -3.54
N VAL A 322 -8.42 -11.56 -4.06
CA VAL A 322 -7.45 -10.70 -3.37
C VAL A 322 -8.11 -9.54 -2.63
N GLY A 323 -7.43 -8.98 -1.63
CA GLY A 323 -7.95 -8.01 -0.67
C GLY A 323 -8.63 -6.79 -1.30
N GLY A 324 -8.06 -6.21 -2.35
CA GLY A 324 -8.61 -5.06 -3.07
C GLY A 324 -10.01 -5.28 -3.64
N GLN A 325 -10.39 -6.54 -3.88
CA GLN A 325 -11.72 -6.91 -4.36
C GLN A 325 -12.76 -7.02 -3.22
N TYR A 326 -12.36 -6.85 -1.96
CA TYR A 326 -13.23 -6.97 -0.77
C TYR A 326 -13.18 -5.73 0.12
N PHE A 327 -12.05 -5.06 0.21
CA PHE A 327 -11.81 -3.93 1.10
C PHE A 327 -11.54 -2.65 0.31
N SER A 328 -12.48 -2.30 -0.58
CA SER A 328 -12.39 -1.11 -1.43
C SER A 328 -13.77 -0.54 -1.71
N GLN A 329 -13.80 0.68 -2.22
CA GLN A 329 -15.03 1.32 -2.69
C GLN A 329 -15.67 0.52 -3.84
N ASP A 330 -14.85 -0.02 -4.75
CA ASP A 330 -15.34 -0.84 -5.87
C ASP A 330 -16.03 -2.13 -5.39
N ALA A 331 -15.56 -2.71 -4.28
CA ALA A 331 -16.22 -3.86 -3.65
C ALA A 331 -17.61 -3.47 -3.10
N VAL A 332 -17.75 -2.30 -2.48
CA VAL A 332 -19.03 -1.79 -2.00
C VAL A 332 -19.98 -1.55 -3.17
N ILE A 333 -19.52 -0.90 -4.24
CA ILE A 333 -20.30 -0.67 -5.45
C ILE A 333 -20.83 -1.99 -6.03
N ARG A 334 -19.97 -2.97 -6.17
CA ARG A 334 -20.34 -4.29 -6.68
C ARG A 334 -21.40 -4.98 -5.81
N LEU A 335 -21.25 -4.92 -4.49
CA LEU A 335 -22.19 -5.55 -3.55
C LEU A 335 -23.53 -4.80 -3.50
N THR A 336 -23.54 -3.47 -3.56
CA THR A 336 -24.77 -2.68 -3.62
C THR A 336 -25.54 -2.93 -4.92
N ALA A 337 -24.83 -3.04 -6.05
CA ALA A 337 -25.44 -3.43 -7.33
C ALA A 337 -26.06 -4.84 -7.26
N ALA A 338 -25.38 -5.81 -6.63
CA ALA A 338 -25.90 -7.16 -6.40
C ALA A 338 -27.15 -7.15 -5.47
N ALA A 339 -27.25 -6.19 -4.56
CA ALA A 339 -28.41 -5.99 -3.70
C ALA A 339 -29.57 -5.23 -4.38
N GLY A 340 -29.42 -4.82 -5.66
CA GLY A 340 -30.41 -4.02 -6.38
C GLY A 340 -30.49 -2.57 -5.90
N VAL A 341 -29.48 -2.07 -5.19
CA VAL A 341 -29.40 -0.66 -4.77
C VAL A 341 -28.76 0.16 -5.90
N PRO A 342 -29.39 1.27 -6.35
CA PRO A 342 -28.80 2.15 -7.34
C PRO A 342 -27.43 2.69 -6.88
N THR A 343 -26.39 2.51 -7.69
CA THR A 343 -25.01 2.85 -7.32
C THR A 343 -24.71 4.35 -7.43
N ASP A 344 -25.47 5.09 -8.21
CA ASP A 344 -25.43 6.55 -8.32
C ASP A 344 -25.76 7.27 -7.00
N VAL A 345 -26.60 6.65 -6.15
CA VAL A 345 -26.96 7.19 -4.83
C VAL A 345 -25.94 6.82 -3.74
N ALA A 346 -25.25 5.67 -3.89
CA ALA A 346 -24.34 5.15 -2.87
C ALA A 346 -22.95 5.81 -2.87
N LEU A 347 -22.60 6.56 -3.91
CA LEU A 347 -21.25 7.07 -4.18
C LEU A 347 -21.12 8.59 -4.21
N THR A 348 -22.15 9.32 -3.78
CA THR A 348 -21.94 10.74 -3.54
C THR A 348 -21.00 10.87 -2.34
N PRO A 349 -19.76 11.36 -2.53
CA PRO A 349 -18.87 11.62 -1.40
C PRO A 349 -19.58 12.56 -0.44
N CYS A 350 -19.47 12.34 0.86
CA CYS A 350 -20.03 13.17 1.92
C CYS A 350 -19.41 14.61 1.93
N SER A 351 -18.75 15.02 0.85
CA SER A 351 -18.08 16.31 0.68
C SER A 351 -18.97 17.42 0.08
N THR A 352 -20.26 17.16 -0.22
CA THR A 352 -21.13 18.20 -0.82
C THR A 352 -21.89 19.07 0.18
N ALA A 353 -21.52 19.08 1.46
CA ALA A 353 -22.14 20.00 2.41
C ALA A 353 -21.58 21.45 2.38
N ALA A 354 -20.74 21.82 1.40
CA ALA A 354 -20.17 23.18 1.31
C ALA A 354 -19.95 23.68 -0.13
N ALA A 355 -20.82 23.37 -1.07
CA ALA A 355 -20.77 23.96 -2.41
C ALA A 355 -22.10 24.60 -2.80
N GLY A 356 -22.46 25.65 -2.09
CA GLY A 356 -23.40 26.67 -2.55
C GLY A 356 -22.60 27.89 -3.00
N ALA A 357 -22.28 27.96 -4.30
CA ALA A 357 -22.15 29.15 -5.13
C ALA A 357 -21.03 28.96 -6.17
N GLY A 358 -21.43 28.73 -7.42
CA GLY A 358 -20.81 29.20 -8.65
C GLY A 358 -19.30 29.03 -8.84
N ALA A 359 -18.87 27.86 -9.36
CA ALA A 359 -17.54 27.76 -9.98
C ALA A 359 -17.71 27.44 -11.47
N GLY A 360 -17.27 28.36 -12.32
CA GLY A 360 -17.01 28.14 -13.75
C GLY A 360 -15.83 27.19 -13.95
N PRO A 361 -15.57 26.72 -15.20
CA PRO A 361 -14.55 25.69 -15.46
C PRO A 361 -13.16 26.15 -15.01
N ALA A 362 -12.55 25.37 -14.15
CA ALA A 362 -11.21 25.63 -13.63
C ALA A 362 -10.17 25.61 -14.76
N GLY A 363 -9.54 26.76 -15.00
CA GLY A 363 -8.32 26.87 -15.81
C GLY A 363 -7.11 26.24 -15.09
N PRO A 364 -5.98 26.05 -15.80
CA PRO A 364 -4.79 25.42 -15.23
C PRO A 364 -4.31 26.19 -14.00
N SER A 365 -4.04 25.45 -12.91
CA SER A 365 -3.52 25.96 -11.64
C SER A 365 -2.21 26.76 -11.85
N ARG A 366 -2.19 28.00 -11.40
CA ARG A 366 -1.04 28.90 -11.53
C ARG A 366 -0.15 28.84 -10.28
N CYS A 367 1.15 28.84 -10.49
CA CYS A 367 2.16 28.93 -9.43
C CYS A 367 2.10 30.31 -8.72
N PRO A 368 2.54 30.45 -7.44
CA PRO A 368 2.44 31.68 -6.65
C PRO A 368 3.10 32.93 -7.27
N GLU A 369 3.98 32.77 -8.26
CA GLU A 369 4.58 33.90 -8.98
C GLU A 369 3.55 34.70 -9.80
N ASP A 370 2.32 34.15 -10.01
CA ASP A 370 1.30 34.70 -10.87
C ASP A 370 0.02 35.17 -10.15
N LEU A 371 -0.07 35.15 -8.78
CA LEU A 371 -1.32 35.42 -8.09
C LEU A 371 -1.26 36.62 -7.10
N PRO A 372 -2.16 37.60 -7.22
CA PRO A 372 -2.45 38.53 -6.12
C PRO A 372 -3.51 37.92 -5.16
N GLY A 373 -3.11 37.76 -3.92
CA GLY A 373 -3.89 37.64 -2.67
C GLY A 373 -5.21 36.87 -2.67
N TYR A 374 -5.20 35.61 -2.16
CA TYR A 374 -6.42 34.91 -1.75
C TYR A 374 -6.28 34.39 -0.30
N GLY A 375 -7.23 34.78 0.55
CA GLY A 375 -7.34 34.31 1.92
C GLY A 375 -7.99 32.91 1.98
N GLY A 376 -7.30 31.95 2.59
CA GLY A 376 -7.77 30.58 2.74
C GLY A 376 -8.76 30.38 3.90
N VAL A 377 -9.70 29.44 3.73
CA VAL A 377 -10.63 28.96 4.76
C VAL A 377 -10.01 27.68 5.36
N PRO A 378 -9.91 27.54 6.69
CA PRO A 378 -9.26 26.38 7.31
C PRO A 378 -10.16 25.12 7.21
N CYS A 379 -9.54 23.99 6.83
CA CYS A 379 -10.18 22.68 6.83
C CYS A 379 -10.27 22.12 8.25
N PRO A 380 -11.47 21.69 8.74
CA PRO A 380 -11.66 21.24 10.12
C PRO A 380 -11.09 19.87 10.46
N TYR A 381 -10.47 19.15 9.50
CA TYR A 381 -9.92 17.80 9.67
C TYR A 381 -8.40 17.67 9.49
N ALA A 382 -7.68 18.79 9.43
CA ALA A 382 -6.22 18.77 9.37
C ALA A 382 -5.62 18.50 10.75
N GLY A 383 -5.57 17.24 11.14
CA GLY A 383 -4.63 16.79 12.16
C GLY A 383 -3.21 16.79 11.58
N PRO A 384 -2.16 16.91 12.39
CA PRO A 384 -0.78 16.97 11.90
C PRO A 384 -0.41 15.66 11.22
N VAL A 385 -0.19 15.71 9.92
CA VAL A 385 0.45 14.64 9.14
C VAL A 385 1.94 14.98 9.15
N CYS A 386 2.68 14.32 10.01
CA CYS A 386 4.15 14.34 10.04
C CYS A 386 4.72 12.94 10.09
#